data_be53877026041ac88cdf80139c591501
#
_entry.id   be53877026041ac88cdf80139c591501
#
_cell.length_a   1.000
_cell.length_b   1.000
_cell.length_c   1.000
_cell.angle_alpha   90.00
_cell.angle_beta   90.00
_cell.angle_gamma   90.00
#
_symmetry.space_group_name_H-M   'P 1'
#
loop_
_entity.id
_entity.type
_entity.pdbx_description
1 polymer ?
#
loop_
_entity_poly.entity_id
_entity_poly.type
_entity_poly.pdbx_seq_one_letter_code
_entity_poly.pdbx_strand_id
1 'polypeptide(L)'
;MKKITILGDIMVEPPFMQQVENNGEYDFKPSFAPLKTILEESDYVIGNLETPLAGPESGYTHELVSFNSPDVLVEALVDIGIDAVSTANNHSLDRGYEGLVRTVEVLDRYGIAHTGTYPEDFDGERIHYFTVGDTKFALIAGTFNTNFGINRVDLVGKRARCVNMLHPVHSGGAIYLPLPPAFAKTLAYVEGLMGRKLVWEESTKLKRVMDMPRCSIDDIIPMESFERCWQWVCEDYAEARKNADVVLFYPHSGGQFNIEPGKYTQYMVKRAVELGFDGVFAGHAHTTQRAEYLEGKPCFYSLGNVSMSPGTFYSIPECLPEYGLAVHLHTEKQKIQKVTFSIFKMVQEEGVPMKVVPVDDLYATLEGEEKQLLQAHVSEVYTRVTGKPHTWENPQKEYDL
;
A
#
# COMPACT_ATOMS: atom_id res chain seq x y z
N MET A 1 -6.20 18.02 -20.31
CA MET A 1 -5.19 17.53 -19.34
C MET A 1 -5.14 16.01 -19.43
N LYS A 2 -3.99 15.41 -19.19
CA LYS A 2 -3.82 13.98 -19.05
C LYS A 2 -3.98 13.57 -17.60
N LYS A 3 -4.44 12.34 -17.34
CA LYS A 3 -4.77 11.85 -16.00
C LYS A 3 -3.94 10.60 -15.66
N ILE A 4 -3.11 10.69 -14.61
CA ILE A 4 -2.41 9.53 -14.04
C ILE A 4 -3.06 9.20 -12.73
N THR A 5 -3.38 7.93 -12.49
CA THR A 5 -3.98 7.47 -11.24
C THR A 5 -3.01 6.63 -10.43
N ILE A 6 -2.90 6.92 -9.14
CA ILE A 6 -2.06 6.20 -8.19
C ILE A 6 -2.96 5.57 -7.13
N LEU A 7 -2.85 4.26 -6.97
CA LEU A 7 -3.60 3.44 -6.02
C LEU A 7 -2.71 3.03 -4.84
N GLY A 8 -3.32 2.60 -3.75
CA GLY A 8 -2.64 2.03 -2.59
C GLY A 8 -2.28 0.55 -2.71
N ASP A 9 -2.39 -0.18 -1.61
CA ASP A 9 -1.88 -1.53 -1.42
C ASP A 9 -2.85 -2.59 -1.97
N ILE A 10 -2.38 -3.41 -2.92
CA ILE A 10 -3.08 -4.55 -3.49
C ILE A 10 -2.66 -5.78 -2.70
N MET A 11 -3.51 -6.21 -1.77
CA MET A 11 -3.27 -7.34 -0.89
C MET A 11 -4.21 -8.50 -1.20
N VAL A 12 -3.78 -9.71 -0.91
CA VAL A 12 -4.61 -10.91 -1.05
C VAL A 12 -4.44 -11.79 0.19
N GLU A 13 -5.27 -11.51 1.20
CA GLU A 13 -5.24 -12.25 2.46
C GLU A 13 -6.08 -13.53 2.38
N PRO A 14 -5.99 -14.42 3.39
CA PRO A 14 -6.69 -15.68 3.38
C PRO A 14 -8.22 -15.59 3.14
N PRO A 15 -8.96 -14.64 3.74
CA PRO A 15 -10.39 -14.53 3.44
C PRO A 15 -10.69 -14.18 1.98
N PHE A 16 -9.87 -13.34 1.34
CA PHE A 16 -10.02 -12.98 -0.06
C PHE A 16 -9.71 -14.18 -0.96
N MET A 17 -8.58 -14.88 -0.70
CA MET A 17 -8.23 -16.11 -1.42
C MET A 17 -9.35 -17.14 -1.41
N GLN A 18 -9.97 -17.36 -0.24
CA GLN A 18 -11.08 -18.33 -0.08
C GLN A 18 -12.32 -17.96 -0.89
N GLN A 19 -12.59 -16.68 -1.09
CA GLN A 19 -13.77 -16.22 -1.81
C GLN A 19 -13.62 -16.24 -3.34
N VAL A 20 -12.39 -16.13 -3.83
CA VAL A 20 -12.11 -16.15 -5.27
C VAL A 20 -11.71 -17.54 -5.77
N GLU A 21 -11.56 -18.51 -4.85
CA GLU A 21 -11.25 -19.89 -5.17
C GLU A 21 -12.52 -20.69 -5.47
N ASN A 22 -12.53 -21.42 -6.57
CA ASN A 22 -13.59 -22.35 -6.95
C ASN A 22 -12.99 -23.61 -7.55
N ASN A 23 -13.07 -24.74 -6.81
CA ASN A 23 -12.56 -26.04 -7.24
C ASN A 23 -11.05 -26.06 -7.63
N GLY A 24 -10.24 -25.28 -6.94
CA GLY A 24 -8.79 -25.16 -7.19
C GLY A 24 -8.41 -24.14 -8.26
N GLU A 25 -9.37 -23.48 -8.86
CA GLU A 25 -9.18 -22.34 -9.76
C GLU A 25 -9.47 -21.03 -9.05
N TYR A 26 -8.83 -19.93 -9.47
CA TYR A 26 -8.99 -18.61 -8.87
C TYR A 26 -9.47 -17.61 -9.91
N ASP A 27 -10.42 -16.74 -9.54
CA ASP A 27 -10.91 -15.65 -10.41
C ASP A 27 -11.06 -14.34 -9.62
N PHE A 28 -10.12 -13.40 -9.83
CA PHE A 28 -10.13 -12.08 -9.21
C PHE A 28 -10.87 -11.02 -10.04
N LYS A 29 -11.20 -11.29 -11.31
CA LYS A 29 -11.82 -10.29 -12.22
C LYS A 29 -13.13 -9.71 -11.68
N PRO A 30 -14.07 -10.52 -11.15
CA PRO A 30 -15.31 -9.98 -10.59
C PRO A 30 -15.09 -9.06 -9.39
N SER A 31 -14.02 -9.28 -8.63
CA SER A 31 -13.69 -8.50 -7.45
C SER A 31 -13.19 -7.10 -7.79
N PHE A 32 -12.40 -6.96 -8.84
CA PHE A 32 -11.82 -5.68 -9.25
C PHE A 32 -12.63 -4.95 -10.33
N ALA A 33 -13.51 -5.64 -11.06
CA ALA A 33 -14.26 -5.06 -12.18
C ALA A 33 -14.98 -3.74 -11.85
N PRO A 34 -15.62 -3.54 -10.67
CA PRO A 34 -16.28 -2.27 -10.36
C PRO A 34 -15.32 -1.08 -10.31
N LEU A 35 -14.04 -1.30 -9.98
CA LEU A 35 -13.04 -0.23 -9.91
C LEU A 35 -12.75 0.42 -11.28
N LYS A 36 -13.09 -0.27 -12.38
CA LYS A 36 -12.95 0.27 -13.75
C LYS A 36 -13.62 1.63 -13.92
N THR A 37 -14.74 1.88 -13.26
CA THR A 37 -15.52 3.12 -13.43
C THR A 37 -14.75 4.39 -13.09
N ILE A 38 -13.72 4.28 -12.21
CA ILE A 38 -12.84 5.41 -11.87
C ILE A 38 -11.48 5.32 -12.57
N LEU A 39 -11.07 4.15 -13.09
CA LEU A 39 -9.77 3.95 -13.74
C LEU A 39 -9.81 4.16 -15.25
N GLU A 40 -10.93 3.89 -15.93
CA GLU A 40 -11.07 3.97 -17.38
C GLU A 40 -10.82 5.38 -17.98
N GLU A 41 -10.93 6.42 -17.15
CA GLU A 41 -10.60 7.79 -17.54
C GLU A 41 -9.10 8.12 -17.39
N SER A 42 -8.31 7.19 -16.87
CA SER A 42 -6.88 7.39 -16.62
C SER A 42 -6.06 7.01 -17.84
N ASP A 43 -5.06 7.84 -18.16
CA ASP A 43 -4.10 7.55 -19.23
C ASP A 43 -2.96 6.62 -18.75
N TYR A 44 -2.78 6.50 -17.43
CA TYR A 44 -1.80 5.61 -16.80
C TYR A 44 -2.18 5.31 -15.35
N VAL A 45 -2.09 4.07 -14.91
CA VAL A 45 -2.48 3.63 -13.56
C VAL A 45 -1.34 2.90 -12.87
N ILE A 46 -1.04 3.31 -11.64
CA ILE A 46 0.04 2.76 -10.80
C ILE A 46 -0.56 2.24 -9.49
N GLY A 47 -0.11 1.05 -9.02
CA GLY A 47 -0.47 0.49 -7.71
C GLY A 47 0.73 -0.05 -6.94
N ASN A 48 0.52 -0.55 -5.72
CA ASN A 48 1.51 -1.33 -4.98
C ASN A 48 1.07 -2.79 -4.91
N LEU A 49 1.82 -3.69 -5.53
CA LEU A 49 1.57 -5.14 -5.44
C LEU A 49 2.17 -5.68 -4.15
N GLU A 50 1.36 -5.76 -3.10
CA GLU A 50 1.78 -6.16 -1.75
C GLU A 50 1.59 -7.66 -1.51
N THR A 51 1.91 -8.44 -2.51
CA THR A 51 1.93 -9.90 -2.46
C THR A 51 2.89 -10.43 -3.52
N PRO A 52 3.74 -11.42 -3.23
CA PRO A 52 4.51 -12.09 -4.27
C PRO A 52 3.64 -12.99 -5.15
N LEU A 53 4.16 -13.28 -6.34
CA LEU A 53 3.61 -14.21 -7.33
C LEU A 53 4.57 -15.41 -7.46
N ALA A 54 4.78 -16.11 -6.34
CA ALA A 54 5.81 -17.15 -6.22
C ALA A 54 5.37 -18.52 -6.78
N GLY A 55 4.13 -18.63 -7.26
CA GLY A 55 3.57 -19.84 -7.87
C GLY A 55 3.05 -20.86 -6.85
N PRO A 56 2.36 -21.91 -7.34
CA PRO A 56 1.70 -22.92 -6.50
C PRO A 56 2.68 -23.76 -5.70
N GLU A 57 3.89 -23.99 -6.21
CA GLU A 57 4.93 -24.80 -5.55
C GLU A 57 5.39 -24.17 -4.22
N SER A 58 5.28 -22.83 -4.10
CA SER A 58 5.59 -22.09 -2.88
C SER A 58 4.40 -22.01 -1.90
N GLY A 59 3.27 -22.63 -2.22
CA GLY A 59 2.03 -22.55 -1.46
C GLY A 59 1.38 -21.16 -1.58
N TYR A 60 0.10 -21.13 -1.96
CA TYR A 60 -0.66 -19.86 -1.98
C TYR A 60 -1.01 -19.40 -0.56
N THR A 61 -1.41 -18.13 -0.45
CA THR A 61 -1.75 -17.49 0.83
C THR A 61 -2.79 -18.28 1.62
N HIS A 62 -2.38 -18.77 2.77
CA HIS A 62 -3.23 -19.36 3.81
C HIS A 62 -2.77 -18.96 5.21
N GLU A 63 -1.62 -18.33 5.29
CA GLU A 63 -1.01 -17.77 6.50
C GLU A 63 -1.41 -16.33 6.67
N LEU A 64 -1.36 -15.85 7.90
CA LEU A 64 -1.91 -14.55 8.27
C LEU A 64 -1.07 -13.35 7.82
N VAL A 65 0.24 -13.53 7.72
CA VAL A 65 1.21 -12.46 7.49
C VAL A 65 2.31 -12.87 6.53
N SER A 66 2.03 -13.83 5.65
CA SER A 66 2.95 -14.31 4.62
C SER A 66 2.14 -14.67 3.38
N PHE A 67 2.30 -13.88 2.33
CA PHE A 67 1.44 -13.93 1.16
C PHE A 67 2.09 -14.63 -0.03
N ASN A 68 1.28 -15.11 -0.92
CA ASN A 68 1.61 -15.60 -2.26
C ASN A 68 0.32 -15.72 -3.08
N SER A 69 0.19 -14.96 -4.13
CA SER A 69 -1.02 -14.93 -4.96
C SER A 69 -0.85 -15.72 -6.26
N PRO A 70 -1.95 -16.30 -6.79
CA PRO A 70 -1.96 -16.89 -8.12
C PRO A 70 -1.69 -15.86 -9.22
N ASP A 71 -1.02 -16.27 -10.30
CA ASP A 71 -0.70 -15.41 -11.46
C ASP A 71 -1.95 -14.76 -12.09
N VAL A 72 -3.10 -15.39 -11.99
CA VAL A 72 -4.38 -14.85 -12.49
C VAL A 72 -4.83 -13.57 -11.78
N LEU A 73 -4.24 -13.23 -10.63
CA LEU A 73 -4.40 -11.90 -10.05
C LEU A 73 -3.93 -10.82 -11.04
N VAL A 74 -2.78 -11.05 -11.69
CA VAL A 74 -2.22 -10.08 -12.65
C VAL A 74 -3.16 -9.89 -13.85
N GLU A 75 -3.85 -10.96 -14.28
CA GLU A 75 -4.86 -10.84 -15.35
C GLU A 75 -6.01 -9.92 -14.95
N ALA A 76 -6.44 -9.97 -13.69
CA ALA A 76 -7.47 -9.08 -13.18
C ALA A 76 -6.97 -7.63 -13.09
N LEU A 77 -5.70 -7.42 -12.72
CA LEU A 77 -5.10 -6.09 -12.68
C LEU A 77 -4.94 -5.48 -14.08
N VAL A 78 -4.51 -6.27 -15.06
CA VAL A 78 -4.47 -5.85 -16.48
C VAL A 78 -5.88 -5.52 -16.98
N ASP A 79 -6.88 -6.33 -16.63
CA ASP A 79 -8.27 -6.12 -17.05
C ASP A 79 -8.85 -4.80 -16.56
N ILE A 80 -8.45 -4.32 -15.39
CA ILE A 80 -8.88 -3.01 -14.87
C ILE A 80 -7.98 -1.85 -15.29
N GLY A 81 -6.91 -2.11 -16.05
CA GLY A 81 -6.06 -1.10 -16.63
C GLY A 81 -4.87 -0.67 -15.75
N ILE A 82 -4.35 -1.54 -14.87
CA ILE A 82 -3.09 -1.28 -14.17
C ILE A 82 -1.94 -1.38 -15.17
N ASP A 83 -1.16 -0.32 -15.31
CA ASP A 83 0.01 -0.23 -16.21
C ASP A 83 1.32 -0.56 -15.48
N ALA A 84 1.44 -0.14 -14.22
CA ALA A 84 2.66 -0.32 -13.45
C ALA A 84 2.38 -0.62 -11.97
N VAL A 85 3.32 -1.31 -11.32
CA VAL A 85 3.27 -1.55 -9.87
C VAL A 85 4.61 -1.26 -9.19
N SER A 86 4.52 -0.73 -7.96
CA SER A 86 5.60 -0.89 -6.99
C SER A 86 5.61 -2.34 -6.50
N THR A 87 6.79 -2.93 -6.41
CA THR A 87 7.02 -4.22 -5.78
C THR A 87 7.82 -4.10 -4.48
N ALA A 88 8.23 -2.85 -4.13
CA ALA A 88 8.96 -2.58 -2.90
C ALA A 88 8.00 -2.41 -1.72
N ASN A 89 7.75 -3.49 -0.99
CA ASN A 89 6.93 -3.52 0.21
C ASN A 89 7.45 -4.59 1.20
N ASN A 90 6.85 -4.64 2.39
CA ASN A 90 7.29 -5.58 3.43
C ASN A 90 7.01 -7.05 3.09
N HIS A 91 6.13 -7.33 2.12
CA HIS A 91 5.81 -8.68 1.66
C HIS A 91 6.64 -9.16 0.45
N SER A 92 7.55 -8.33 -0.07
CA SER A 92 8.39 -8.64 -1.25
C SER A 92 9.16 -9.97 -1.14
N LEU A 93 9.47 -10.43 0.07
CA LEU A 93 10.29 -11.62 0.34
C LEU A 93 9.53 -12.71 1.10
N ASP A 94 8.21 -12.70 1.14
CA ASP A 94 7.40 -13.67 1.87
C ASP A 94 7.60 -15.12 1.39
N ARG A 95 8.01 -15.30 0.16
CA ARG A 95 8.37 -16.61 -0.45
C ARG A 95 9.84 -16.67 -0.86
N GLY A 96 10.67 -15.96 -0.11
CA GLY A 96 12.13 -15.99 -0.35
C GLY A 96 12.56 -15.17 -1.56
N TYR A 97 13.84 -15.28 -1.86
CA TYR A 97 14.43 -14.58 -3.01
C TYR A 97 13.88 -15.14 -4.33
N GLU A 98 13.68 -16.42 -4.44
CA GLU A 98 13.14 -17.11 -5.61
C GLU A 98 11.70 -16.63 -5.91
N GLY A 99 10.91 -16.38 -4.86
CA GLY A 99 9.58 -15.80 -4.98
C GLY A 99 9.60 -14.38 -5.50
N LEU A 100 10.57 -13.56 -5.06
CA LEU A 100 10.79 -12.21 -5.59
C LEU A 100 11.14 -12.25 -7.07
N VAL A 101 12.09 -13.10 -7.48
CA VAL A 101 12.51 -13.22 -8.89
C VAL A 101 11.33 -13.63 -9.76
N ARG A 102 10.58 -14.67 -9.34
CA ARG A 102 9.41 -15.12 -10.08
C ARG A 102 8.32 -14.03 -10.18
N THR A 103 8.14 -13.22 -9.14
CA THR A 103 7.19 -12.10 -9.19
C THR A 103 7.54 -11.12 -10.32
N VAL A 104 8.80 -10.75 -10.46
CA VAL A 104 9.31 -9.93 -11.57
C VAL A 104 9.02 -10.59 -12.92
N GLU A 105 9.38 -11.88 -13.09
CA GLU A 105 9.16 -12.63 -14.33
C GLU A 105 7.66 -12.73 -14.70
N VAL A 106 6.77 -12.84 -13.71
CA VAL A 106 5.32 -12.86 -13.97
C VAL A 106 4.84 -11.51 -14.46
N LEU A 107 5.24 -10.42 -13.80
CA LEU A 107 4.87 -9.06 -14.21
C LEU A 107 5.35 -8.76 -15.64
N ASP A 108 6.59 -9.12 -15.96
CA ASP A 108 7.15 -8.99 -17.34
C ASP A 108 6.32 -9.76 -18.36
N ARG A 109 5.91 -10.99 -18.02
CA ARG A 109 5.09 -11.85 -18.92
C ARG A 109 3.74 -11.24 -19.23
N TYR A 110 3.12 -10.56 -18.28
CA TYR A 110 1.82 -9.91 -18.44
C TYR A 110 1.93 -8.46 -18.93
N GLY A 111 3.17 -7.93 -19.07
CA GLY A 111 3.42 -6.59 -19.56
C GLY A 111 3.09 -5.47 -18.58
N ILE A 112 2.99 -5.78 -17.28
CA ILE A 112 2.88 -4.77 -16.22
C ILE A 112 4.29 -4.27 -15.88
N ALA A 113 4.53 -2.98 -16.04
CA ALA A 113 5.78 -2.37 -15.63
C ALA A 113 5.93 -2.41 -14.10
N HIS A 114 7.17 -2.52 -13.62
CA HIS A 114 7.38 -2.60 -12.17
C HIS A 114 8.68 -1.93 -11.75
N THR A 115 8.76 -1.54 -10.48
CA THR A 115 9.96 -0.98 -9.87
C THR A 115 9.99 -1.32 -8.37
N GLY A 116 11.21 -1.39 -7.82
CA GLY A 116 11.42 -1.57 -6.38
C GLY A 116 12.04 -2.88 -5.97
N THR A 117 11.86 -3.96 -6.77
CA THR A 117 12.55 -5.25 -6.56
C THR A 117 13.20 -5.76 -7.85
N TYR A 118 14.35 -6.43 -7.72
CA TYR A 118 15.20 -6.81 -8.85
C TYR A 118 15.94 -8.12 -8.58
N PRO A 119 16.28 -8.92 -9.62
CA PRO A 119 17.22 -10.04 -9.51
C PRO A 119 18.62 -9.62 -9.06
N GLU A 120 19.45 -10.56 -8.58
CA GLU A 120 20.80 -10.31 -8.05
C GLU A 120 21.71 -9.56 -9.01
N ASP A 121 21.78 -10.00 -10.23
CA ASP A 121 22.70 -9.45 -11.24
C ASP A 121 21.95 -8.48 -12.20
N PHE A 122 20.88 -7.79 -11.69
CA PHE A 122 20.14 -6.84 -12.50
C PHE A 122 20.99 -5.61 -12.81
N ASP A 123 21.22 -5.40 -14.11
CA ASP A 123 21.99 -4.29 -14.68
C ASP A 123 21.12 -3.29 -15.47
N GLY A 124 19.79 -3.51 -15.45
CA GLY A 124 18.83 -2.66 -16.13
C GLY A 124 18.45 -1.38 -15.34
N GLU A 125 17.47 -0.68 -15.87
CA GLU A 125 16.98 0.57 -15.30
C GLU A 125 16.13 0.30 -14.06
N ARG A 126 16.48 0.93 -12.94
CA ARG A 126 15.76 0.78 -11.65
C ARG A 126 14.64 1.80 -11.48
N ILE A 127 14.71 2.88 -12.22
CA ILE A 127 13.72 3.94 -12.23
C ILE A 127 12.70 3.58 -13.32
N HIS A 128 11.42 3.54 -12.95
CA HIS A 128 10.40 3.32 -13.96
C HIS A 128 10.06 4.63 -14.68
N TYR A 129 10.44 4.72 -15.95
CA TYR A 129 10.10 5.84 -16.83
C TYR A 129 8.90 5.52 -17.70
N PHE A 130 7.97 6.46 -17.79
CA PHE A 130 6.82 6.38 -18.68
C PHE A 130 6.44 7.76 -19.22
N THR A 131 5.67 7.79 -20.29
CA THR A 131 5.26 9.06 -20.92
C THR A 131 3.75 9.09 -21.09
N VAL A 132 3.13 10.18 -20.64
CA VAL A 132 1.71 10.42 -20.81
C VAL A 132 1.51 11.80 -21.46
N GLY A 133 0.98 11.78 -22.67
CA GLY A 133 0.88 13.00 -23.47
C GLY A 133 2.26 13.57 -23.83
N ASP A 134 2.51 14.81 -23.38
CA ASP A 134 3.78 15.53 -23.57
C ASP A 134 4.69 15.50 -22.33
N THR A 135 4.30 14.75 -21.29
CA THR A 135 4.98 14.73 -20.00
C THR A 135 5.67 13.39 -19.78
N LYS A 136 6.97 13.42 -19.51
CA LYS A 136 7.76 12.26 -19.13
C LYS A 136 7.86 12.17 -17.61
N PHE A 137 7.49 11.01 -17.08
CA PHE A 137 7.50 10.71 -15.66
C PHE A 137 8.63 9.76 -15.31
N ALA A 138 9.08 9.86 -14.07
CA ALA A 138 9.89 8.86 -13.39
C ALA A 138 9.23 8.46 -12.07
N LEU A 139 9.12 7.18 -11.81
CA LEU A 139 8.64 6.61 -10.54
C LEU A 139 9.80 5.92 -9.83
N ILE A 140 10.02 6.30 -8.58
CA ILE A 140 10.98 5.67 -7.66
C ILE A 140 10.16 5.10 -6.49
N ALA A 141 10.32 3.79 -6.22
CA ALA A 141 9.64 3.11 -5.13
C ALA A 141 10.65 2.49 -4.15
N GLY A 142 10.28 2.41 -2.89
CA GLY A 142 11.12 1.79 -1.86
C GLY A 142 10.33 1.40 -0.63
N THR A 143 10.86 0.48 0.17
CA THR A 143 10.22 0.01 1.40
C THR A 143 11.13 0.15 2.62
N PHE A 144 10.54 0.43 3.78
CA PHE A 144 11.29 0.48 5.03
C PHE A 144 11.53 -0.91 5.64
N ASN A 145 10.85 -1.96 5.15
CA ASN A 145 10.85 -3.29 5.74
C ASN A 145 10.62 -4.37 4.68
N THR A 146 11.08 -5.59 4.95
CA THR A 146 10.80 -6.81 4.17
C THR A 146 10.31 -7.97 5.04
N ASN A 147 9.73 -7.69 6.21
CA ASN A 147 9.33 -8.73 7.16
C ASN A 147 10.45 -9.72 7.50
N PHE A 148 11.70 -9.25 7.57
CA PHE A 148 12.86 -10.08 7.87
C PHE A 148 12.69 -10.95 9.12
N GLY A 149 11.99 -10.42 10.12
CA GLY A 149 11.65 -11.16 11.33
C GLY A 149 10.86 -12.46 11.08
N ILE A 150 10.12 -12.53 10.00
CA ILE A 150 9.27 -13.66 9.61
C ILE A 150 9.99 -14.53 8.57
N ASN A 151 10.38 -13.95 7.43
CA ASN A 151 10.92 -14.68 6.30
C ASN A 151 12.41 -15.04 6.42
N ARG A 152 13.18 -14.33 7.26
CA ARG A 152 14.61 -14.54 7.50
C ARG A 152 15.50 -14.41 6.24
N VAL A 153 15.01 -13.76 5.19
CA VAL A 153 15.77 -13.53 3.97
C VAL A 153 16.69 -12.32 4.13
N ASP A 154 17.98 -12.57 4.01
CA ASP A 154 18.98 -11.54 4.16
C ASP A 154 19.31 -10.86 2.82
N LEU A 155 19.44 -9.54 2.83
CA LEU A 155 19.82 -8.74 1.69
C LEU A 155 21.30 -8.33 1.79
N VAL A 156 22.20 -9.29 1.61
CA VAL A 156 23.67 -9.10 1.65
C VAL A 156 24.36 -9.55 0.37
N GLY A 157 25.58 -9.10 0.16
CA GLY A 157 26.37 -9.47 -1.03
C GLY A 157 25.66 -9.03 -2.31
N LYS A 158 25.46 -9.96 -3.25
CA LYS A 158 24.76 -9.70 -4.51
C LYS A 158 23.29 -9.31 -4.32
N ARG A 159 22.66 -9.76 -3.23
CA ARG A 159 21.25 -9.47 -2.91
C ARG A 159 21.06 -8.11 -2.21
N ALA A 160 22.12 -7.40 -1.89
CA ALA A 160 22.05 -6.14 -1.13
C ALA A 160 21.14 -5.06 -1.78
N ARG A 161 20.93 -5.16 -3.07
CA ARG A 161 20.10 -4.21 -3.84
C ARG A 161 18.92 -4.89 -4.57
N CYS A 162 18.54 -6.11 -4.17
CA CYS A 162 17.37 -6.78 -4.76
C CYS A 162 16.04 -6.13 -4.35
N VAL A 163 16.02 -5.38 -3.26
CA VAL A 163 14.90 -4.56 -2.81
C VAL A 163 15.40 -3.14 -2.53
N ASN A 164 14.67 -2.15 -2.95
CA ASN A 164 14.92 -0.74 -2.65
C ASN A 164 14.58 -0.44 -1.18
N MET A 165 15.56 -0.61 -0.29
CA MET A 165 15.38 -0.48 1.15
C MET A 165 15.54 0.97 1.62
N LEU A 166 14.52 1.52 2.28
CA LEU A 166 14.56 2.83 2.96
C LEU A 166 15.11 2.74 4.39
N HIS A 167 15.26 1.51 4.90
CA HIS A 167 15.76 1.22 6.22
C HIS A 167 16.61 -0.07 6.20
N PRO A 168 17.66 -0.23 7.00
CA PRO A 168 18.47 -1.44 7.00
C PRO A 168 17.66 -2.68 7.38
N VAL A 169 17.79 -3.76 6.61
CA VAL A 169 17.08 -5.03 6.82
C VAL A 169 17.29 -5.59 8.24
N HIS A 170 18.52 -5.53 8.75
CA HIS A 170 18.87 -6.08 10.07
C HIS A 170 18.55 -5.18 11.26
N SER A 171 18.17 -3.95 11.03
CA SER A 171 17.61 -3.15 12.11
C SER A 171 16.22 -3.62 12.51
N GLY A 172 15.74 -4.63 11.83
CA GLY A 172 14.55 -5.40 12.08
C GLY A 172 14.38 -6.00 13.47
N GLY A 173 15.41 -6.03 14.29
CA GLY A 173 15.20 -6.17 15.74
C GLY A 173 14.35 -5.02 16.31
N ALA A 174 14.31 -3.88 15.64
CA ALA A 174 13.47 -2.73 16.03
C ALA A 174 12.07 -2.76 15.40
N ILE A 175 11.82 -3.59 14.39
CA ILE A 175 10.48 -3.76 13.80
C ILE A 175 9.59 -4.59 14.73
N TYR A 176 10.16 -5.49 15.49
CA TYR A 176 9.53 -5.93 16.73
C TYR A 176 9.69 -4.81 17.74
N LEU A 177 8.82 -3.83 17.64
CA LEU A 177 8.68 -2.90 18.74
C LEU A 177 8.58 -3.70 20.03
N PRO A 178 9.38 -3.36 21.02
CA PRO A 178 9.05 -3.81 22.35
C PRO A 178 7.62 -3.32 22.56
N LEU A 179 6.67 -4.26 22.68
CA LEU A 179 5.32 -3.95 23.15
C LEU A 179 5.50 -3.00 24.33
N PRO A 180 4.78 -1.89 24.41
CA PRO A 180 4.90 -1.00 25.53
C PRO A 180 4.95 -1.81 26.82
N PRO A 181 5.84 -1.52 27.76
CA PRO A 181 6.08 -2.38 28.92
C PRO A 181 4.79 -2.76 29.68
N ALA A 182 3.81 -1.85 29.67
CA ALA A 182 2.48 -2.10 30.25
C ALA A 182 1.73 -3.19 29.48
N PHE A 183 1.71 -3.13 28.16
CA PHE A 183 1.04 -4.12 27.33
C PHE A 183 1.75 -5.49 27.42
N ALA A 184 3.07 -5.52 27.35
CA ALA A 184 3.85 -6.75 27.46
C ALA A 184 3.60 -7.45 28.82
N LYS A 185 3.51 -6.69 29.90
CA LYS A 185 3.17 -7.22 31.23
C LYS A 185 1.75 -7.77 31.29
N THR A 186 0.78 -7.03 30.75
CA THR A 186 -0.62 -7.49 30.73
C THR A 186 -0.78 -8.70 29.83
N LEU A 187 -0.14 -8.73 28.67
CA LEU A 187 -0.15 -9.88 27.78
C LEU A 187 0.39 -11.12 28.50
N ALA A 188 1.58 -11.01 29.12
CA ALA A 188 2.19 -12.11 29.85
C ALA A 188 1.32 -12.58 31.04
N TYR A 189 0.66 -11.66 31.72
CA TYR A 189 -0.25 -11.99 32.81
C TYR A 189 -1.49 -12.76 32.31
N VAL A 190 -2.13 -12.30 31.23
CA VAL A 190 -3.30 -12.97 30.63
C VAL A 190 -2.90 -14.34 30.08
N GLU A 191 -1.78 -14.45 29.38
CA GLU A 191 -1.24 -15.74 28.89
C GLU A 191 -0.95 -16.70 30.04
N GLY A 192 -0.41 -16.20 31.15
CA GLY A 192 -0.19 -16.99 32.38
C GLY A 192 -1.50 -17.52 32.98
N LEU A 193 -2.54 -16.72 33.01
CA LEU A 193 -3.87 -17.14 33.49
C LEU A 193 -4.51 -18.19 32.57
N MET A 194 -4.32 -18.08 31.27
CA MET A 194 -4.87 -19.00 30.26
C MET A 194 -4.03 -20.25 30.07
N GLY A 195 -2.81 -20.30 30.61
CA GLY A 195 -1.88 -21.41 30.44
C GLY A 195 -1.41 -21.61 28.99
N ARG A 196 -1.60 -20.63 28.09
CA ARG A 196 -1.20 -20.66 26.67
C ARG A 196 -0.92 -19.26 26.15
N LYS A 197 -0.22 -19.18 25.04
CA LYS A 197 -0.06 -17.92 24.29
C LYS A 197 -1.40 -17.47 23.70
N LEU A 198 -1.63 -16.17 23.69
CA LEU A 198 -2.76 -15.58 22.98
C LEU A 198 -2.55 -15.67 21.48
N VAL A 199 -3.58 -16.06 20.74
CA VAL A 199 -3.61 -15.93 19.30
C VAL A 199 -3.74 -14.45 18.92
N TRP A 200 -3.42 -14.14 17.70
CA TRP A 200 -3.37 -12.74 17.23
C TRP A 200 -4.66 -11.95 17.50
N GLU A 201 -5.82 -12.56 17.22
CA GLU A 201 -7.13 -11.94 17.47
C GLU A 201 -7.33 -11.55 18.93
N GLU A 202 -6.98 -12.45 19.86
CA GLU A 202 -7.11 -12.22 21.30
C GLU A 202 -6.18 -11.09 21.76
N SER A 203 -4.94 -11.06 21.25
CA SER A 203 -3.98 -10.02 21.56
C SER A 203 -4.39 -8.68 20.98
N THR A 204 -5.03 -8.64 19.80
CA THR A 204 -5.58 -7.44 19.19
C THR A 204 -6.76 -6.90 20.00
N LYS A 205 -7.68 -7.77 20.44
CA LYS A 205 -8.77 -7.39 21.37
C LYS A 205 -8.21 -6.82 22.68
N LEU A 206 -7.15 -7.43 23.21
CA LEU A 206 -6.49 -6.91 24.42
C LEU A 206 -5.88 -5.53 24.18
N LYS A 207 -5.25 -5.28 23.02
CA LYS A 207 -4.76 -3.95 22.62
C LYS A 207 -5.88 -2.90 22.66
N ARG A 208 -7.04 -3.21 22.07
CA ARG A 208 -8.20 -2.31 22.06
C ARG A 208 -8.71 -2.00 23.45
N VAL A 209 -8.86 -3.03 24.29
CA VAL A 209 -9.30 -2.86 25.70
C VAL A 209 -8.32 -2.00 26.51
N MET A 210 -7.04 -2.04 26.18
CA MET A 210 -6.01 -1.24 26.85
C MET A 210 -5.82 0.16 26.23
N ASP A 211 -6.66 0.55 25.26
CA ASP A 211 -6.53 1.81 24.53
C ASP A 211 -5.10 2.06 24.02
N MET A 212 -4.56 1.02 23.38
CA MET A 212 -3.22 1.07 22.78
C MET A 212 -3.30 1.84 21.46
N PRO A 213 -2.88 3.10 21.40
CA PRO A 213 -3.43 4.02 20.42
C PRO A 213 -2.83 3.85 19.04
N ARG A 214 -1.59 3.34 18.90
CA ARG A 214 -0.93 3.35 17.59
C ARG A 214 0.34 2.49 17.55
N CYS A 215 0.74 2.11 16.36
CA CYS A 215 2.02 1.47 16.13
C CYS A 215 3.14 2.52 16.26
N SER A 216 3.96 2.43 17.31
CA SER A 216 5.00 3.42 17.63
C SER A 216 6.26 3.29 16.78
N ILE A 217 6.35 2.31 15.89
CA ILE A 217 7.51 2.15 15.00
C ILE A 217 7.72 3.39 14.13
N ASP A 218 6.63 3.99 13.71
CA ASP A 218 6.65 5.19 12.89
C ASP A 218 7.06 6.47 13.66
N ASP A 219 7.30 6.39 14.97
CA ASP A 219 7.78 7.51 15.77
C ASP A 219 9.30 7.51 15.97
N ILE A 220 9.98 6.47 15.51
CA ILE A 220 11.43 6.31 15.67
C ILE A 220 12.12 6.71 14.37
N ILE A 221 13.02 7.69 14.43
CA ILE A 221 13.85 8.09 13.30
C ILE A 221 15.31 7.66 13.60
N PRO A 222 15.76 6.52 13.07
CA PRO A 222 17.13 6.08 13.23
C PRO A 222 18.06 6.85 12.26
N MET A 223 18.43 8.07 12.60
CA MET A 223 19.06 9.05 11.70
C MET A 223 20.26 8.49 10.92
N GLU A 224 21.19 7.82 11.59
CA GLU A 224 22.38 7.28 10.91
C GLU A 224 22.02 6.23 9.84
N SER A 225 21.12 5.32 10.18
CA SER A 225 20.68 4.29 9.23
C SER A 225 19.77 4.86 8.14
N PHE A 226 18.95 5.86 8.45
CA PHE A 226 18.16 6.57 7.46
C PHE A 226 19.07 7.22 6.40
N GLU A 227 20.03 8.04 6.79
CA GLU A 227 20.90 8.74 5.83
C GLU A 227 21.68 7.76 4.94
N ARG A 228 22.14 6.63 5.49
CA ARG A 228 22.81 5.60 4.69
C ARG A 228 21.89 4.96 3.65
N CYS A 229 20.65 4.65 4.02
CA CYS A 229 19.68 4.10 3.08
C CYS A 229 19.13 5.18 2.12
N TRP A 230 19.08 6.43 2.54
CA TRP A 230 18.61 7.55 1.72
C TRP A 230 19.56 7.91 0.57
N GLN A 231 20.83 7.48 0.64
CA GLN A 231 21.81 7.78 -0.39
C GLN A 231 21.39 7.29 -1.78
N TRP A 232 20.87 6.04 -1.90
CA TRP A 232 20.42 5.53 -3.19
C TRP A 232 19.20 6.31 -3.72
N VAL A 233 18.32 6.81 -2.84
CA VAL A 233 17.20 7.68 -3.25
C VAL A 233 17.72 8.96 -3.88
N CYS A 234 18.77 9.56 -3.29
CA CYS A 234 19.41 10.75 -3.86
C CYS A 234 20.05 10.47 -5.22
N GLU A 235 20.71 9.32 -5.39
CA GLU A 235 21.34 8.90 -6.63
C GLU A 235 20.29 8.66 -7.72
N ASP A 236 19.24 7.86 -7.45
CA ASP A 236 18.17 7.57 -8.38
C ASP A 236 17.36 8.84 -8.71
N TYR A 237 17.08 9.72 -7.74
CA TYR A 237 16.45 11.02 -7.99
C TYR A 237 17.28 11.89 -8.92
N ALA A 238 18.59 11.98 -8.69
CA ALA A 238 19.46 12.80 -9.53
C ALA A 238 19.52 12.30 -10.98
N GLU A 239 19.41 10.99 -11.19
CA GLU A 239 19.31 10.39 -12.53
C GLU A 239 17.91 10.62 -13.14
N ALA A 240 16.85 10.38 -12.36
CA ALA A 240 15.48 10.61 -12.79
C ALA A 240 15.25 12.05 -13.26
N ARG A 241 15.78 13.03 -12.52
CA ARG A 241 15.58 14.46 -12.81
C ARG A 241 16.26 14.90 -14.11
N LYS A 242 17.29 14.21 -14.59
CA LYS A 242 17.89 14.46 -15.91
C LYS A 242 17.01 13.97 -17.06
N ASN A 243 16.19 12.96 -16.80
CA ASN A 243 15.51 12.18 -17.83
C ASN A 243 13.98 12.32 -17.81
N ALA A 244 13.40 13.00 -16.80
CA ALA A 244 11.95 13.15 -16.65
C ALA A 244 11.55 14.58 -16.25
N ASP A 245 10.36 14.99 -16.68
CA ASP A 245 9.74 16.26 -16.34
C ASP A 245 9.15 16.23 -14.92
N VAL A 246 8.57 15.09 -14.53
CA VAL A 246 7.92 14.85 -13.23
C VAL A 246 8.54 13.61 -12.59
N VAL A 247 9.02 13.74 -11.36
CA VAL A 247 9.61 12.63 -10.59
C VAL A 247 8.75 12.36 -9.36
N LEU A 248 8.20 11.15 -9.29
CA LEU A 248 7.29 10.69 -8.23
C LEU A 248 8.01 9.72 -7.29
N PHE A 249 7.68 9.80 -6.01
CA PHE A 249 8.17 8.88 -5.00
C PHE A 249 7.03 8.06 -4.41
N TYR A 250 7.18 6.73 -4.40
CA TYR A 250 6.21 5.82 -3.84
C TYR A 250 6.83 4.96 -2.73
N PRO A 251 6.95 5.51 -1.50
CA PRO A 251 7.47 4.77 -0.37
C PRO A 251 6.39 3.90 0.28
N HIS A 252 6.77 2.69 0.64
CA HIS A 252 5.97 1.78 1.46
C HIS A 252 6.51 1.82 2.89
N SER A 253 5.87 2.61 3.76
CA SER A 253 6.38 2.96 5.08
C SER A 253 5.29 3.44 6.02
N GLY A 254 5.51 3.27 7.30
CA GLY A 254 4.62 3.79 8.34
C GLY A 254 4.29 2.76 9.41
N GLY A 255 3.36 3.11 10.28
CA GLY A 255 2.79 2.22 11.28
C GLY A 255 1.42 1.71 10.85
N GLN A 256 1.25 0.38 10.83
CA GLN A 256 -0.01 -0.25 10.46
C GLN A 256 -1.17 0.25 11.34
N PHE A 257 -2.30 0.57 10.71
CA PHE A 257 -3.52 1.09 11.32
C PHE A 257 -3.35 2.40 12.11
N ASN A 258 -2.26 3.14 11.90
CA ASN A 258 -2.16 4.51 12.37
C ASN A 258 -2.98 5.41 11.45
N ILE A 259 -3.99 6.09 11.99
CA ILE A 259 -4.79 7.09 11.23
C ILE A 259 -4.02 8.37 10.96
N GLU A 260 -2.95 8.65 11.73
CA GLU A 260 -2.02 9.74 11.52
C GLU A 260 -0.61 9.20 11.25
N PRO A 261 0.13 9.77 10.27
CA PRO A 261 1.50 9.39 10.02
C PRO A 261 2.40 9.68 11.22
N GLY A 262 3.32 8.77 11.52
CA GLY A 262 4.30 8.96 12.56
C GLY A 262 5.47 9.85 12.11
N LYS A 263 6.39 10.08 13.05
CA LYS A 263 7.54 10.98 12.84
C LYS A 263 8.46 10.52 11.71
N TYR A 264 8.65 9.19 11.58
CA TYR A 264 9.51 8.63 10.52
C TYR A 264 8.94 8.91 9.13
N THR A 265 7.66 8.57 8.91
CA THR A 265 6.98 8.81 7.63
C THR A 265 6.95 10.31 7.31
N GLN A 266 6.61 11.17 8.29
CA GLN A 266 6.62 12.62 8.08
C GLN A 266 8.02 13.14 7.70
N TYR A 267 9.06 12.67 8.40
CA TYR A 267 10.44 13.05 8.11
C TYR A 267 10.87 12.63 6.70
N MET A 268 10.59 11.38 6.33
CA MET A 268 10.90 10.83 5.00
C MET A 268 10.20 11.61 3.89
N VAL A 269 8.89 11.88 4.02
CA VAL A 269 8.12 12.65 3.05
C VAL A 269 8.71 14.06 2.91
N LYS A 270 9.02 14.72 4.03
CA LYS A 270 9.68 16.03 4.01
C LYS A 270 11.02 15.99 3.29
N ARG A 271 11.87 14.99 3.55
CA ARG A 271 13.16 14.81 2.88
C ARG A 271 13.01 14.58 1.37
N ALA A 272 11.96 13.87 0.94
CA ALA A 272 11.66 13.69 -0.48
C ALA A 272 11.30 15.03 -1.15
N VAL A 273 10.46 15.84 -0.52
CA VAL A 273 10.10 17.18 -1.02
C VAL A 273 11.32 18.10 -1.07
N GLU A 274 12.16 18.13 -0.01
CA GLU A 274 13.41 18.92 0.04
C GLU A 274 14.40 18.47 -1.04
N LEU A 275 14.44 17.18 -1.39
CA LEU A 275 15.28 16.66 -2.48
C LEU A 275 14.77 17.12 -3.85
N GLY A 276 13.45 17.36 -4.00
CA GLY A 276 12.82 17.93 -5.19
C GLY A 276 11.83 17.03 -5.90
N PHE A 277 11.36 15.94 -5.29
CA PHE A 277 10.26 15.13 -5.86
C PHE A 277 9.02 15.99 -6.10
N ASP A 278 8.31 15.72 -7.19
CA ASP A 278 7.11 16.46 -7.59
C ASP A 278 5.82 15.94 -6.93
N GLY A 279 5.89 14.79 -6.29
CA GLY A 279 4.81 14.21 -5.50
C GLY A 279 5.28 12.98 -4.72
N VAL A 280 4.66 12.73 -3.56
CA VAL A 280 4.93 11.58 -2.69
C VAL A 280 3.62 10.87 -2.38
N PHE A 281 3.57 9.56 -2.63
CA PHE A 281 2.37 8.73 -2.50
C PHE A 281 2.72 7.47 -1.71
N ALA A 282 2.46 7.46 -0.40
CA ALA A 282 2.89 6.38 0.46
C ALA A 282 1.80 5.31 0.72
N GLY A 283 2.23 4.10 1.09
CA GLY A 283 1.42 2.95 1.50
C GLY A 283 1.90 2.36 2.82
N HIS A 284 1.45 1.15 3.18
CA HIS A 284 1.76 0.35 4.37
C HIS A 284 0.88 0.59 5.61
N ALA A 285 0.33 1.76 5.83
CA ALA A 285 -0.48 1.97 7.04
C ALA A 285 -1.81 1.19 7.03
N HIS A 286 -2.20 0.61 5.88
CA HIS A 286 -3.46 -0.12 5.67
C HIS A 286 -4.70 0.65 6.10
N THR A 287 -4.60 1.96 6.13
CA THR A 287 -5.68 2.93 6.32
C THR A 287 -5.32 4.21 5.58
N THR A 288 -6.30 4.94 5.12
CA THR A 288 -6.07 6.25 4.52
C THR A 288 -5.53 7.21 5.57
N GLN A 289 -4.53 8.00 5.22
CA GLN A 289 -3.99 9.05 6.08
C GLN A 289 -4.16 10.41 5.41
N ARG A 290 -3.85 11.48 6.14
CA ARG A 290 -3.92 12.84 5.63
C ARG A 290 -3.08 13.03 4.36
N ALA A 291 -3.50 13.98 3.57
CA ALA A 291 -2.72 14.51 2.46
C ALA A 291 -2.54 16.02 2.62
N GLU A 292 -1.45 16.54 2.11
CA GLU A 292 -1.16 17.97 2.16
C GLU A 292 -0.26 18.40 1.00
N TYR A 293 -0.19 19.69 0.75
CA TYR A 293 0.83 20.26 -0.13
C TYR A 293 2.03 20.74 0.70
N LEU A 294 3.19 20.12 0.50
CA LEU A 294 4.46 20.60 1.05
C LEU A 294 5.25 21.30 -0.07
N GLU A 295 5.55 22.58 0.11
CA GLU A 295 6.22 23.39 -0.92
C GLU A 295 5.53 23.31 -2.29
N GLY A 296 4.19 23.21 -2.29
CA GLY A 296 3.38 23.08 -3.50
C GLY A 296 3.39 21.69 -4.14
N LYS A 297 4.01 20.68 -3.49
CA LYS A 297 4.05 19.28 -3.94
C LYS A 297 3.00 18.45 -3.21
N PRO A 298 2.16 17.66 -3.90
CA PRO A 298 1.18 16.79 -3.27
C PRO A 298 1.86 15.66 -2.50
N CYS A 299 1.49 15.49 -1.25
CA CYS A 299 2.01 14.45 -0.38
C CYS A 299 0.85 13.69 0.28
N PHE A 300 0.72 12.42 -0.03
CA PHE A 300 -0.22 11.49 0.58
C PHE A 300 0.56 10.54 1.49
N TYR A 301 0.24 10.56 2.78
CA TYR A 301 0.98 9.76 3.76
C TYR A 301 0.57 8.29 3.78
N SER A 302 -0.65 7.96 3.35
CA SER A 302 -1.08 6.61 2.99
C SER A 302 -2.33 6.66 2.12
N LEU A 303 -2.31 5.88 1.05
CA LEU A 303 -3.44 5.73 0.14
C LEU A 303 -4.46 4.67 0.63
N GLY A 304 -4.14 3.94 1.71
CA GLY A 304 -4.93 2.80 2.15
C GLY A 304 -4.79 1.59 1.22
N ASN A 305 -5.75 0.70 1.28
CA ASN A 305 -5.74 -0.55 0.53
C ASN A 305 -6.61 -0.49 -0.71
N VAL A 306 -6.16 -1.07 -1.82
CA VAL A 306 -7.05 -1.42 -2.95
C VAL A 306 -7.90 -2.61 -2.57
N SER A 307 -7.25 -3.63 -2.00
CA SER A 307 -7.94 -4.83 -1.56
C SER A 307 -7.41 -5.28 -0.21
N MET A 308 -8.25 -5.16 0.81
CA MET A 308 -8.04 -5.74 2.14
C MET A 308 -9.39 -6.23 2.65
N SER A 309 -9.44 -7.50 3.03
CA SER A 309 -10.68 -8.14 3.49
C SER A 309 -11.24 -7.48 4.74
N PRO A 310 -12.48 -7.00 4.76
CA PRO A 310 -13.09 -6.39 5.96
C PRO A 310 -13.10 -7.33 7.17
N GLY A 311 -13.15 -8.66 6.94
CA GLY A 311 -13.11 -9.70 7.97
C GLY A 311 -11.72 -10.10 8.43
N THR A 312 -10.66 -9.48 7.95
CA THR A 312 -9.29 -9.81 8.33
C THR A 312 -9.07 -9.54 9.82
N PHE A 313 -8.74 -10.59 10.57
CA PHE A 313 -8.75 -10.55 12.06
C PHE A 313 -7.64 -9.68 12.67
N TYR A 314 -6.55 -9.39 11.95
CA TYR A 314 -5.52 -8.46 12.43
C TYR A 314 -5.85 -6.99 12.14
N SER A 315 -6.89 -6.71 11.35
CA SER A 315 -7.32 -5.35 11.06
C SER A 315 -7.92 -4.64 12.28
N ILE A 316 -7.86 -3.33 12.27
CA ILE A 316 -8.54 -2.47 13.25
C ILE A 316 -9.70 -1.77 12.53
N PRO A 317 -10.94 -2.28 12.64
CA PRO A 317 -12.08 -1.76 11.89
C PRO A 317 -12.34 -0.27 12.09
N GLU A 318 -12.03 0.26 13.27
CA GLU A 318 -12.15 1.68 13.61
C GLU A 318 -11.25 2.58 12.76
N CYS A 319 -10.21 2.01 12.13
CA CYS A 319 -9.34 2.73 11.20
C CYS A 319 -9.87 2.73 9.77
N LEU A 320 -10.97 2.01 9.48
CA LEU A 320 -11.58 1.88 8.15
C LEU A 320 -10.60 1.32 7.09
N PRO A 321 -9.97 0.17 7.35
CA PRO A 321 -8.95 -0.39 6.45
C PRO A 321 -9.51 -0.88 5.11
N GLU A 322 -10.82 -1.10 5.02
CA GLU A 322 -11.52 -1.47 3.79
C GLU A 322 -11.69 -0.31 2.80
N TYR A 323 -11.30 0.91 3.17
CA TYR A 323 -11.33 2.09 2.29
C TYR A 323 -9.96 2.41 1.74
N GLY A 324 -9.92 2.78 0.46
CA GLY A 324 -8.72 3.21 -0.24
C GLY A 324 -8.96 4.43 -1.12
N LEU A 325 -7.86 5.00 -1.59
CA LEU A 325 -7.84 6.17 -2.46
C LEU A 325 -7.29 5.82 -3.85
N ALA A 326 -7.96 6.33 -4.88
CA ALA A 326 -7.39 6.51 -6.20
C ALA A 326 -7.03 7.99 -6.34
N VAL A 327 -5.74 8.31 -6.32
CA VAL A 327 -5.27 9.69 -6.43
C VAL A 327 -4.98 10.00 -7.89
N HIS A 328 -5.56 11.09 -8.40
CA HIS A 328 -5.50 11.50 -9.79
C HIS A 328 -4.62 12.73 -9.97
N LEU A 329 -3.54 12.58 -10.73
CA LEU A 329 -2.67 13.68 -11.15
C LEU A 329 -3.12 14.15 -12.52
N HIS A 330 -3.64 15.36 -12.60
CA HIS A 330 -4.00 15.99 -13.86
C HIS A 330 -2.81 16.80 -14.37
N THR A 331 -2.27 16.43 -15.54
CA THR A 331 -1.04 17.00 -16.07
C THR A 331 -1.25 17.71 -17.39
N GLU A 332 -0.54 18.80 -17.57
CA GLU A 332 -0.46 19.57 -18.80
C GLU A 332 0.85 20.37 -18.81
N LYS A 333 1.45 20.52 -19.98
CA LYS A 333 2.70 21.30 -20.15
C LYS A 333 3.81 20.83 -19.21
N GLN A 334 4.00 19.51 -19.13
CA GLN A 334 5.05 18.86 -18.36
C GLN A 334 5.00 19.12 -16.84
N LYS A 335 3.80 19.38 -16.30
CA LYS A 335 3.58 19.67 -14.88
C LYS A 335 2.27 19.08 -14.37
N ILE A 336 2.25 18.77 -13.08
CA ILE A 336 1.01 18.50 -12.35
C ILE A 336 0.29 19.83 -12.15
N GLN A 337 -0.93 19.94 -12.69
CA GLN A 337 -1.76 21.17 -12.62
C GLN A 337 -2.80 21.08 -11.51
N LYS A 338 -3.34 19.89 -11.28
CA LYS A 338 -4.39 19.64 -10.30
C LYS A 338 -4.23 18.23 -9.75
N VAL A 339 -4.59 18.04 -8.49
CA VAL A 339 -4.67 16.73 -7.84
C VAL A 339 -6.06 16.55 -7.26
N THR A 340 -6.67 15.41 -7.57
CA THR A 340 -7.96 14.99 -7.06
C THR A 340 -7.85 13.57 -6.54
N PHE A 341 -8.88 13.05 -5.90
CA PHE A 341 -8.92 11.65 -5.49
C PHE A 341 -10.34 11.11 -5.50
N SER A 342 -10.47 9.82 -5.77
CA SER A 342 -11.69 9.03 -5.57
C SER A 342 -11.53 8.15 -4.35
N ILE A 343 -12.64 7.86 -3.67
CA ILE A 343 -12.68 6.91 -2.54
C ILE A 343 -13.39 5.65 -3.04
N PHE A 344 -12.86 4.49 -2.69
CA PHE A 344 -13.50 3.19 -2.94
C PHE A 344 -13.47 2.34 -1.68
N LYS A 345 -14.26 1.29 -1.66
CA LYS A 345 -14.42 0.38 -0.53
C LYS A 345 -14.35 -1.07 -0.96
N MET A 346 -13.62 -1.90 -0.22
CA MET A 346 -13.71 -3.36 -0.30
C MET A 346 -14.99 -3.80 0.41
N VAL A 347 -15.90 -4.40 -0.33
CA VAL A 347 -17.22 -4.87 0.14
C VAL A 347 -17.22 -6.39 0.21
N GLN A 348 -17.71 -6.93 1.32
CA GLN A 348 -17.87 -8.36 1.53
C GLN A 348 -19.35 -8.64 1.86
N GLU A 349 -19.99 -9.45 1.03
CA GLU A 349 -21.34 -9.95 1.23
C GLU A 349 -21.30 -11.48 1.36
N GLU A 350 -22.23 -12.05 2.11
CA GLU A 350 -22.29 -13.50 2.28
C GLU A 350 -22.62 -14.21 0.95
N GLY A 351 -21.78 -15.17 0.57
CA GLY A 351 -21.97 -15.98 -0.65
C GLY A 351 -21.63 -15.26 -1.97
N VAL A 352 -21.05 -14.05 -1.89
CA VAL A 352 -20.63 -13.29 -3.08
C VAL A 352 -19.12 -12.99 -2.96
N PRO A 353 -18.34 -13.08 -4.06
CA PRO A 353 -16.95 -12.64 -4.05
C PRO A 353 -16.82 -11.19 -3.58
N MET A 354 -15.83 -10.92 -2.75
CA MET A 354 -15.51 -9.55 -2.33
C MET A 354 -15.30 -8.65 -3.56
N LYS A 355 -15.71 -7.39 -3.46
CA LYS A 355 -15.61 -6.42 -4.55
C LYS A 355 -15.00 -5.12 -4.07
N VAL A 356 -14.18 -4.52 -4.90
CA VAL A 356 -13.67 -3.15 -4.73
C VAL A 356 -14.60 -2.21 -5.48
N VAL A 357 -15.39 -1.42 -4.76
CA VAL A 357 -16.46 -0.62 -5.33
C VAL A 357 -16.25 0.87 -5.03
N PRO A 358 -16.31 1.77 -6.04
CA PRO A 358 -16.34 3.21 -5.81
C PRO A 358 -17.49 3.60 -4.88
N VAL A 359 -17.24 4.52 -3.96
CA VAL A 359 -18.23 4.82 -2.90
C VAL A 359 -19.48 5.53 -3.41
N ASP A 360 -19.41 6.27 -4.51
CA ASP A 360 -20.56 6.88 -5.16
C ASP A 360 -21.45 5.84 -5.84
N ASP A 361 -20.86 4.86 -6.52
CA ASP A 361 -21.58 3.71 -7.10
C ASP A 361 -22.23 2.88 -5.99
N LEU A 362 -21.49 2.57 -4.92
CA LEU A 362 -22.01 1.82 -3.78
C LEU A 362 -23.16 2.58 -3.09
N TYR A 363 -23.00 3.88 -2.88
CA TYR A 363 -24.02 4.74 -2.25
C TYR A 363 -25.34 4.75 -3.04
N ALA A 364 -25.26 4.66 -4.37
CA ALA A 364 -26.45 4.61 -5.22
C ALA A 364 -27.28 3.32 -5.05
N THR A 365 -26.66 2.24 -4.58
CA THR A 365 -27.32 0.93 -4.40
C THR A 365 -27.87 0.69 -2.99
N LEU A 366 -27.38 1.43 -1.99
CA LEU A 366 -27.74 1.24 -0.59
C LEU A 366 -28.95 2.06 -0.17
N GLU A 367 -29.64 1.58 0.88
CA GLU A 367 -30.77 2.25 1.53
C GLU A 367 -30.63 2.22 3.06
N GLY A 368 -31.46 3.02 3.76
CA GLY A 368 -31.59 2.98 5.20
C GLY A 368 -30.28 3.21 5.99
N GLU A 369 -30.05 2.37 6.99
CA GLU A 369 -28.91 2.49 7.92
C GLU A 369 -27.57 2.23 7.22
N GLU A 370 -27.49 1.31 6.28
CA GLU A 370 -26.26 1.00 5.54
C GLU A 370 -25.80 2.21 4.71
N LYS A 371 -26.74 2.90 4.08
CA LYS A 371 -26.46 4.12 3.33
C LYS A 371 -25.93 5.24 4.23
N GLN A 372 -26.53 5.41 5.39
CA GLN A 372 -26.09 6.40 6.38
C GLN A 372 -24.71 6.07 6.94
N LEU A 373 -24.45 4.79 7.21
CA LEU A 373 -23.13 4.34 7.70
C LEU A 373 -22.05 4.57 6.63
N LEU A 374 -22.32 4.22 5.37
CA LEU A 374 -21.37 4.49 4.28
C LEU A 374 -21.07 5.98 4.17
N GLN A 375 -22.10 6.84 4.24
CA GLN A 375 -21.94 8.29 4.19
C GLN A 375 -21.08 8.79 5.35
N ALA A 376 -21.29 8.29 6.57
CA ALA A 376 -20.50 8.64 7.74
C ALA A 376 -19.03 8.26 7.58
N HIS A 377 -18.75 7.03 7.11
CA HIS A 377 -17.39 6.56 6.86
C HIS A 377 -16.70 7.36 5.76
N VAL A 378 -17.36 7.60 4.63
CA VAL A 378 -16.81 8.42 3.52
C VAL A 378 -16.50 9.83 4.00
N SER A 379 -17.38 10.43 4.82
CA SER A 379 -17.16 11.72 5.45
C SER A 379 -15.92 11.72 6.36
N GLU A 380 -15.72 10.65 7.13
CA GLU A 380 -14.54 10.48 7.99
C GLU A 380 -13.27 10.35 7.14
N VAL A 381 -13.27 9.48 6.12
CA VAL A 381 -12.13 9.30 5.19
C VAL A 381 -11.79 10.63 4.51
N TYR A 382 -12.79 11.34 3.97
CA TYR A 382 -12.59 12.64 3.35
C TYR A 382 -11.96 13.66 4.30
N THR A 383 -12.50 13.76 5.52
CA THR A 383 -12.00 14.69 6.56
C THR A 383 -10.58 14.32 6.97
N ARG A 384 -10.28 13.01 7.11
CA ARG A 384 -8.94 12.50 7.43
C ARG A 384 -7.92 12.87 6.36
N VAL A 385 -8.29 12.69 5.09
CA VAL A 385 -7.42 12.99 3.96
C VAL A 385 -7.20 14.49 3.78
N THR A 386 -8.26 15.29 3.81
CA THR A 386 -8.19 16.71 3.44
C THR A 386 -7.99 17.67 4.62
N GLY A 387 -8.23 17.20 5.84
CA GLY A 387 -8.31 18.07 7.03
C GLY A 387 -9.52 19.02 7.02
N LYS A 388 -10.46 18.86 6.09
CA LYS A 388 -11.61 19.74 5.89
C LYS A 388 -12.92 18.99 6.15
N PRO A 389 -13.94 19.62 6.76
CA PRO A 389 -15.27 19.01 6.79
C PRO A 389 -15.83 18.91 5.37
N HIS A 390 -16.59 17.85 5.10
CA HIS A 390 -17.27 17.73 3.82
C HIS A 390 -18.40 18.78 3.66
N THR A 391 -18.65 19.18 2.42
CA THR A 391 -19.71 20.14 2.05
C THR A 391 -20.72 19.55 1.07
N TRP A 392 -20.54 18.28 0.68
CA TRP A 392 -21.40 17.54 -0.24
C TRP A 392 -22.52 16.79 0.53
N GLU A 393 -23.66 16.61 -0.12
CA GLU A 393 -24.80 15.85 0.44
C GLU A 393 -24.64 14.34 0.23
N ASN A 394 -24.04 13.95 -0.92
CA ASN A 394 -23.78 12.56 -1.28
C ASN A 394 -22.31 12.35 -1.63
N PRO A 395 -21.76 11.15 -1.43
CA PRO A 395 -20.43 10.79 -1.91
C PRO A 395 -20.24 11.16 -3.39
N GLN A 396 -19.07 11.65 -3.72
CA GLN A 396 -18.70 12.10 -5.07
C GLN A 396 -17.81 11.06 -5.75
N LYS A 397 -17.86 11.00 -7.08
CA LYS A 397 -16.93 10.19 -7.88
C LYS A 397 -15.47 10.66 -7.68
N GLU A 398 -15.26 11.98 -7.54
CA GLU A 398 -13.93 12.58 -7.44
C GLU A 398 -13.97 13.83 -6.56
N TYR A 399 -12.99 14.00 -5.70
CA TYR A 399 -12.84 15.11 -4.74
C TYR A 399 -11.58 15.91 -5.04
N ASP A 400 -11.61 17.20 -4.83
CA ASP A 400 -10.43 18.07 -4.86
C ASP A 400 -9.60 17.93 -3.56
N LEU A 401 -8.27 17.87 -3.71
CA LEU A 401 -7.34 17.89 -2.58
C LEU A 401 -7.21 19.30 -1.96
#